data_5a5794a7f43041a7377ef21e16adf738
#
_entry.id   5a5794a7f43041a7377ef21e16adf738
#
_cell.length_a   1.000
_cell.length_b   1.000
_cell.length_c   1.000
_cell.angle_alpha   90.00
_cell.angle_beta   90.00
_cell.angle_gamma   90.00
#
_symmetry.space_group_name_H-M   'P 1'
#
loop_
_entity.id
_entity.type
_entity.pdbx_description
1 polymer ?
#
loop_
_entity_poly.entity_id
_entity_poly.type
_entity_poly.pdbx_seq_one_letter_code
_entity_poly.pdbx_strand_id
1 'polypeptide(L)'
;MTAITAIAITGMDLTGALRITWVRDNLAHVEDHSHTDETSGTWTGLACPGYGLALGADVDNAVLRDMAAGSELADLIWEAPDVLTAEHAQVFLAAMRAYNTGDSERADRLWEDLRAIWSKAWSANYAVLEFMQGTGLTRFSPVKPQQWVIASFEHHTSPHGLSHPHIHNIVLTALTIGAIAR
;
A
#
# COMPACT_ATOMS: atom_id res chain seq x y z
N MET A 1 -5.25 9.34 20.40
CA MET A 1 -6.06 10.16 19.48
C MET A 1 -5.47 9.98 18.11
N THR A 2 -6.15 9.31 17.22
CA THR A 2 -5.70 9.06 15.85
C THR A 2 -6.07 10.30 15.03
N ALA A 3 -5.09 11.05 14.55
CA ALA A 3 -5.35 12.18 13.66
C ALA A 3 -5.55 11.62 12.24
N ILE A 4 -6.74 11.69 11.72
CA ILE A 4 -7.05 11.37 10.34
C ILE A 4 -7.00 12.67 9.55
N THR A 5 -6.08 12.78 8.60
CA THR A 5 -6.03 13.90 7.67
C THR A 5 -6.27 13.35 6.26
N ALA A 6 -7.40 13.67 5.68
CA ALA A 6 -7.67 13.37 4.28
C ALA A 6 -7.05 14.46 3.39
N ILE A 7 -6.20 14.08 2.45
CA ILE A 7 -5.65 14.98 1.43
C ILE A 7 -6.27 14.59 0.10
N ALA A 8 -7.10 15.46 -0.46
CA ALA A 8 -7.59 15.30 -1.82
C ALA A 8 -6.55 15.83 -2.80
N ILE A 9 -6.02 14.96 -3.66
CA ILE A 9 -5.13 15.34 -4.75
C ILE A 9 -5.99 15.49 -5.99
N THR A 10 -6.29 16.73 -6.36
CA THR A 10 -7.05 17.07 -7.57
C THR A 10 -6.10 17.24 -8.75
N GLY A 11 -6.39 16.57 -9.85
CA GLY A 11 -5.66 16.77 -11.11
C GLY A 11 -5.20 15.52 -11.86
N MET A 12 -5.44 14.34 -11.32
CA MET A 12 -5.27 13.07 -12.04
C MET A 12 -6.63 12.41 -12.24
N ASP A 13 -6.81 11.70 -13.37
CA ASP A 13 -8.05 10.97 -13.69
C ASP A 13 -8.42 9.84 -12.68
N LEU A 14 -7.57 9.62 -11.67
CA LEU A 14 -7.75 8.70 -10.57
C LEU A 14 -7.51 9.41 -9.24
N THR A 15 -8.46 10.23 -8.82
CA THR A 15 -8.43 10.84 -7.47
C THR A 15 -8.84 9.81 -6.43
N GLY A 16 -7.84 9.20 -5.77
CA GLY A 16 -8.05 8.44 -4.54
C GLY A 16 -7.99 9.35 -3.30
N ALA A 17 -8.51 8.87 -2.19
CA ALA A 17 -8.32 9.51 -0.90
C ALA A 17 -7.03 8.98 -0.24
N LEU A 18 -6.23 9.88 0.34
CA LEU A 18 -5.08 9.51 1.15
C LEU A 18 -5.39 9.77 2.62
N ARG A 19 -5.25 8.75 3.43
CA ARG A 19 -5.41 8.82 4.89
C ARG A 19 -4.07 8.51 5.56
N ILE A 20 -3.72 9.26 6.61
CA ILE A 20 -2.50 9.06 7.39
C ILE A 20 -2.87 8.61 8.78
N THR A 21 -2.29 7.50 9.22
CA THR A 21 -2.44 6.96 10.57
C THR A 21 -1.08 6.80 11.21
N TRP A 22 -0.87 7.39 12.40
CA TRP A 22 0.33 7.17 13.18
C TRP A 22 0.22 5.87 13.96
N VAL A 23 1.19 5.00 13.76
CA VAL A 23 1.22 3.67 14.37
C VAL A 23 1.80 3.77 15.79
N ARG A 24 1.16 3.11 16.76
CA ARG A 24 1.62 3.08 18.17
C ARG A 24 2.38 1.79 18.51
N ASP A 25 1.93 0.69 17.95
CA ASP A 25 2.55 -0.63 18.10
C ASP A 25 3.03 -1.09 16.72
N ASN A 26 4.30 -0.85 16.46
CA ASN A 26 4.91 -1.08 15.18
C ASN A 26 4.88 -2.56 14.77
N LEU A 27 5.17 -3.45 15.73
CA LEU A 27 5.28 -4.88 15.43
C LEU A 27 3.91 -5.50 15.14
N ALA A 28 2.91 -5.19 15.98
CA ALA A 28 1.55 -5.66 15.75
C ALA A 28 0.99 -5.15 14.42
N HIS A 29 1.29 -3.89 14.07
CA HIS A 29 0.83 -3.30 12.80
C HIS A 29 1.48 -3.98 11.59
N VAL A 30 2.79 -4.22 11.63
CA VAL A 30 3.51 -4.93 10.58
C VAL A 30 3.02 -6.37 10.46
N GLU A 31 2.77 -7.06 11.57
CA GLU A 31 2.25 -8.42 11.58
C GLU A 31 0.85 -8.51 10.95
N ASP A 32 -0.01 -7.54 11.22
CA ASP A 32 -1.37 -7.49 10.66
C ASP A 32 -1.34 -7.45 9.12
N HIS A 33 -0.39 -6.70 8.54
CA HIS A 33 -0.25 -6.61 7.08
C HIS A 33 0.54 -7.77 6.46
N SER A 34 1.49 -8.36 7.21
CA SER A 34 2.35 -9.44 6.70
C SER A 34 1.67 -10.82 6.72
N HIS A 35 0.56 -10.97 7.43
CA HIS A 35 -0.18 -12.24 7.55
C HIS A 35 -1.47 -12.29 6.74
N THR A 36 -1.82 -11.22 6.02
CA THR A 36 -2.96 -11.29 5.11
C THR A 36 -2.56 -12.12 3.88
N ASP A 37 -3.35 -13.15 3.58
CA ASP A 37 -3.15 -14.05 2.42
C ASP A 37 -3.34 -13.33 1.06
N GLU A 38 -3.50 -11.98 1.07
CA GLU A 38 -3.91 -11.27 -0.13
C GLU A 38 -2.75 -11.06 -1.11
N THR A 39 -1.61 -10.50 -0.66
CA THR A 39 -0.40 -10.34 -1.51
C THR A 39 0.87 -10.12 -0.69
N SER A 40 2.03 -10.46 -1.26
CA SER A 40 3.32 -10.00 -0.74
C SER A 40 3.43 -8.48 -0.91
N GLY A 41 3.89 -7.78 0.15
CA GLY A 41 4.16 -6.34 0.05
C GLY A 41 5.29 -6.03 -0.93
N THR A 42 5.38 -4.77 -1.35
CA THR A 42 6.39 -4.30 -2.32
C THR A 42 7.15 -3.09 -1.77
N TRP A 43 8.48 -3.07 -1.92
CA TRP A 43 9.31 -1.92 -1.55
C TRP A 43 9.14 -0.75 -2.53
N THR A 44 8.72 0.43 -2.04
CA THR A 44 8.32 1.56 -2.88
C THR A 44 8.96 2.91 -2.52
N GLY A 45 9.60 3.04 -1.37
CA GLY A 45 10.20 4.31 -0.93
C GLY A 45 11.49 4.66 -1.66
N LEU A 46 11.73 5.94 -1.96
CA LEU A 46 12.93 6.42 -2.65
C LEU A 46 14.23 6.10 -1.88
N ALA A 47 14.18 5.93 -0.57
CA ALA A 47 15.34 5.58 0.23
C ALA A 47 15.65 4.06 0.25
N CYS A 48 14.73 3.21 -0.22
CA CYS A 48 14.91 1.76 -0.21
C CYS A 48 16.28 1.29 -0.75
N PRO A 49 16.77 1.77 -1.92
CA PRO A 49 18.07 1.35 -2.44
C PRO A 49 19.25 1.67 -1.51
N GLY A 50 19.16 2.75 -0.75
CA GLY A 50 20.17 3.13 0.25
C GLY A 50 20.29 2.15 1.43
N TYR A 51 19.29 1.31 1.61
CA TYR A 51 19.22 0.25 2.62
C TYR A 51 19.35 -1.16 2.01
N GLY A 52 19.75 -1.26 0.75
CA GLY A 52 19.90 -2.54 0.04
C GLY A 52 18.59 -3.19 -0.38
N LEU A 53 17.48 -2.44 -0.34
CA LEU A 53 16.14 -2.90 -0.73
C LEU A 53 15.86 -2.48 -2.17
N ALA A 54 15.63 -3.43 -3.06
CA ALA A 54 15.33 -3.11 -4.46
C ALA A 54 13.89 -2.58 -4.59
N LEU A 55 13.72 -1.46 -5.30
CA LEU A 55 12.38 -0.94 -5.62
C LEU A 55 11.62 -1.95 -6.46
N GLY A 56 10.36 -2.17 -6.13
CA GLY A 56 9.50 -3.14 -6.80
C GLY A 56 9.73 -4.59 -6.40
N ALA A 57 10.73 -4.88 -5.55
CA ALA A 57 10.92 -6.22 -5.01
C ALA A 57 9.93 -6.51 -3.87
N ASP A 58 9.65 -7.81 -3.68
CA ASP A 58 8.81 -8.28 -2.59
C ASP A 58 9.40 -7.89 -1.23
N VAL A 59 8.50 -7.56 -0.29
CA VAL A 59 8.89 -7.27 1.09
C VAL A 59 9.23 -8.56 1.81
N ASP A 60 10.48 -8.63 2.30
CA ASP A 60 10.84 -9.65 3.28
C ASP A 60 10.31 -9.22 4.65
N ASN A 61 9.37 -10.00 5.19
CA ASN A 61 8.71 -9.71 6.46
C ASN A 61 9.67 -9.68 7.66
N ALA A 62 10.77 -10.47 7.62
CA ALA A 62 11.77 -10.43 8.67
C ALA A 62 12.55 -9.10 8.62
N VAL A 63 12.94 -8.68 7.43
CA VAL A 63 13.60 -7.38 7.22
C VAL A 63 12.68 -6.22 7.64
N LEU A 64 11.43 -6.23 7.21
CA LEU A 64 10.46 -5.18 7.58
C LEU A 64 10.28 -5.11 9.10
N ARG A 65 10.13 -6.26 9.77
CA ARG A 65 9.99 -6.32 11.23
C ARG A 65 11.21 -5.77 11.96
N ASP A 66 12.41 -6.15 11.53
CA ASP A 66 13.66 -5.66 12.12
C ASP A 66 13.81 -4.14 11.95
N MET A 67 13.44 -3.62 10.78
CA MET A 67 13.46 -2.18 10.54
C MET A 67 12.40 -1.45 11.36
N ALA A 68 11.20 -2.01 11.48
CA ALA A 68 10.07 -1.44 12.21
C ALA A 68 10.36 -1.33 13.71
N ALA A 69 11.08 -2.29 14.29
CA ALA A 69 11.44 -2.29 15.72
C ALA A 69 12.28 -1.08 16.15
N GLY A 70 13.05 -0.49 15.22
CA GLY A 70 13.92 0.67 15.46
C GLY A 70 13.41 1.99 14.87
N SER A 71 12.18 2.04 14.39
CA SER A 71 11.65 3.16 13.60
C SER A 71 10.38 3.75 14.20
N GLU A 72 10.08 5.01 13.84
CA GLU A 72 8.71 5.52 13.93
C GLU A 72 7.97 5.14 12.65
N LEU A 73 6.73 4.66 12.76
CA LEU A 73 5.91 4.26 11.64
C LEU A 73 4.73 5.21 11.42
N ALA A 74 4.48 5.50 10.15
CA ALA A 74 3.23 6.05 9.70
C ALA A 74 2.65 5.14 8.61
N ASP A 75 1.36 4.93 8.65
CA ASP A 75 0.62 4.21 7.62
C ASP A 75 -0.11 5.23 6.74
N LEU A 76 0.31 5.30 5.47
CA LEU A 76 -0.32 6.13 4.45
C LEU A 76 -1.26 5.24 3.64
N ILE A 77 -2.54 5.29 3.93
CA ILE A 77 -3.54 4.47 3.25
C ILE A 77 -4.06 5.24 2.03
N TRP A 78 -3.76 4.71 0.84
CA TRP A 78 -4.40 5.14 -0.38
C TRP A 78 -5.68 4.34 -0.60
N GLU A 79 -6.82 5.02 -0.69
CA GLU A 79 -8.13 4.41 -0.94
C GLU A 79 -8.56 4.67 -2.38
N ALA A 80 -8.99 3.62 -3.07
CA ALA A 80 -9.49 3.75 -4.43
C ALA A 80 -10.73 4.64 -4.50
N PRO A 81 -10.91 5.45 -5.55
CA PRO A 81 -12.12 6.22 -5.75
C PRO A 81 -13.33 5.29 -5.96
N ASP A 82 -14.53 5.79 -5.63
CA ASP A 82 -15.79 5.01 -5.69
C ASP A 82 -15.99 4.33 -7.05
N VAL A 83 -15.61 4.99 -8.16
CA VAL A 83 -15.72 4.44 -9.51
C VAL A 83 -14.86 3.19 -9.66
N LEU A 84 -13.61 3.24 -9.21
CA LEU A 84 -12.69 2.10 -9.28
C LEU A 84 -13.11 0.97 -8.34
N THR A 85 -13.61 1.33 -7.15
CA THR A 85 -14.16 0.38 -6.18
C THR A 85 -15.38 -0.35 -6.75
N ALA A 86 -16.29 0.37 -7.42
CA ALA A 86 -17.45 -0.23 -8.05
C ALA A 86 -17.05 -1.16 -9.23
N GLU A 87 -16.11 -0.73 -10.08
CA GLU A 87 -15.57 -1.54 -11.18
C GLU A 87 -14.94 -2.83 -10.62
N HIS A 88 -14.08 -2.72 -9.62
CA HIS A 88 -13.45 -3.86 -8.95
C HIS A 88 -14.49 -4.83 -8.40
N ALA A 89 -15.49 -4.34 -7.66
CA ALA A 89 -16.54 -5.17 -7.09
C ALA A 89 -17.33 -5.95 -8.15
N GLN A 90 -17.68 -5.31 -9.26
CA GLN A 90 -18.40 -5.95 -10.37
C GLN A 90 -17.59 -7.07 -11.01
N VAL A 91 -16.32 -6.80 -11.34
CA VAL A 91 -15.43 -7.77 -11.99
C VAL A 91 -15.13 -8.92 -11.02
N PHE A 92 -14.83 -8.64 -9.75
CA PHE A 92 -14.56 -9.65 -8.73
C PHE A 92 -15.75 -10.62 -8.55
N LEU A 93 -16.97 -10.07 -8.39
CA LEU A 93 -18.17 -10.90 -8.27
C LEU A 93 -18.44 -11.75 -9.53
N ALA A 94 -18.15 -11.20 -10.71
CA ALA A 94 -18.28 -11.95 -11.96
C ALA A 94 -17.24 -13.08 -12.05
N ALA A 95 -15.99 -12.82 -11.66
CA ALA A 95 -14.92 -13.81 -11.62
C ALA A 95 -15.24 -14.97 -10.68
N MET A 96 -15.69 -14.65 -9.46
CA MET A 96 -16.10 -15.63 -8.48
C MET A 96 -17.28 -16.49 -8.96
N ARG A 97 -18.26 -15.90 -9.65
CA ARG A 97 -19.38 -16.65 -10.24
C ARG A 97 -18.91 -17.58 -11.35
N ALA A 98 -18.05 -17.12 -12.26
CA ALA A 98 -17.49 -17.92 -13.34
C ALA A 98 -16.68 -19.11 -12.76
N TYR A 99 -15.83 -18.85 -11.76
CA TYR A 99 -15.07 -19.88 -11.08
C TYR A 99 -15.98 -20.94 -10.44
N ASN A 100 -17.01 -20.53 -9.69
CA ASN A 100 -17.93 -21.43 -8.99
C ASN A 100 -18.82 -22.25 -9.96
N THR A 101 -19.04 -21.77 -11.18
CA THR A 101 -19.81 -22.49 -12.22
C THR A 101 -18.92 -23.35 -13.13
N GLY A 102 -17.61 -23.37 -12.92
CA GLY A 102 -16.65 -24.14 -13.70
C GLY A 102 -16.32 -23.51 -15.07
N ASP A 103 -16.70 -22.27 -15.31
CA ASP A 103 -16.35 -21.51 -16.53
C ASP A 103 -14.94 -20.90 -16.37
N SER A 104 -13.94 -21.78 -16.46
CA SER A 104 -12.55 -21.41 -16.21
C SER A 104 -12.03 -20.35 -17.17
N GLU A 105 -12.36 -20.44 -18.46
CA GLU A 105 -11.91 -19.47 -19.48
C GLU A 105 -12.44 -18.07 -19.19
N ARG A 106 -13.70 -17.97 -18.77
CA ARG A 106 -14.28 -16.68 -18.36
C ARG A 106 -13.69 -16.19 -17.05
N ALA A 107 -13.47 -17.08 -16.09
CA ALA A 107 -12.82 -16.74 -14.83
C ALA A 107 -11.43 -16.14 -15.07
N ASP A 108 -10.60 -16.78 -15.91
CA ASP A 108 -9.25 -16.32 -16.23
C ASP A 108 -9.24 -14.92 -16.83
N ARG A 109 -10.14 -14.65 -17.80
CA ARG A 109 -10.26 -13.29 -18.39
C ARG A 109 -10.64 -12.25 -17.34
N LEU A 110 -11.56 -12.56 -16.43
CA LEU A 110 -12.00 -11.64 -15.40
C LEU A 110 -10.90 -11.40 -14.34
N TRP A 111 -10.06 -12.41 -14.06
CA TRP A 111 -8.87 -12.21 -13.23
C TRP A 111 -7.82 -11.32 -13.91
N GLU A 112 -7.70 -11.34 -15.24
CA GLU A 112 -6.88 -10.39 -15.99
C GLU A 112 -7.42 -8.97 -15.92
N ASP A 113 -8.74 -8.81 -16.03
CA ASP A 113 -9.38 -7.50 -15.85
C ASP A 113 -9.13 -6.93 -14.44
N LEU A 114 -9.21 -7.78 -13.40
CA LEU A 114 -8.85 -7.36 -12.03
C LEU A 114 -7.40 -6.92 -11.91
N ARG A 115 -6.45 -7.64 -12.52
CA ARG A 115 -5.04 -7.21 -12.56
C ARG A 115 -4.88 -5.84 -13.24
N ALA A 116 -5.64 -5.57 -14.29
CA ALA A 116 -5.62 -4.28 -14.96
C ALA A 116 -6.18 -3.15 -14.07
N ILE A 117 -7.22 -3.42 -13.28
CA ILE A 117 -7.74 -2.48 -12.27
C ILE A 117 -6.67 -2.19 -11.21
N TRP A 118 -6.01 -3.22 -10.69
CA TRP A 118 -4.93 -3.06 -9.72
C TRP A 118 -3.73 -2.31 -10.29
N SER A 119 -3.38 -2.52 -11.56
CA SER A 119 -2.33 -1.74 -12.22
C SER A 119 -2.64 -0.24 -12.23
N LYS A 120 -3.92 0.15 -12.43
CA LYS A 120 -4.36 1.56 -12.32
C LYS A 120 -4.23 2.06 -10.88
N ALA A 121 -4.67 1.26 -9.89
CA ALA A 121 -4.58 1.59 -8.46
C ALA A 121 -3.12 1.82 -8.03
N TRP A 122 -2.23 0.90 -8.39
CA TRP A 122 -0.80 1.03 -8.13
C TRP A 122 -0.19 2.27 -8.78
N SER A 123 -0.54 2.55 -10.04
CA SER A 123 -0.05 3.74 -10.74
C SER A 123 -0.47 5.03 -10.03
N ALA A 124 -1.72 5.09 -9.54
CA ALA A 124 -2.21 6.22 -8.76
C ALA A 124 -1.52 6.35 -7.40
N ASN A 125 -1.35 5.24 -6.69
CA ASN A 125 -0.62 5.21 -5.42
C ASN A 125 0.83 5.68 -5.58
N TYR A 126 1.56 5.17 -6.59
CA TYR A 126 2.93 5.62 -6.87
C TYR A 126 3.01 7.12 -7.17
N ALA A 127 2.08 7.65 -7.98
CA ALA A 127 2.04 9.08 -8.28
C ALA A 127 1.84 9.93 -7.01
N VAL A 128 1.01 9.47 -6.08
CA VAL A 128 0.82 10.12 -4.77
C VAL A 128 2.10 10.08 -3.94
N LEU A 129 2.74 8.91 -3.82
CA LEU A 129 3.98 8.77 -3.07
C LEU A 129 5.12 9.60 -3.68
N GLU A 130 5.26 9.60 -5.00
CA GLU A 130 6.23 10.41 -5.72
C GLU A 130 6.01 11.90 -5.48
N PHE A 131 4.77 12.36 -5.59
CA PHE A 131 4.41 13.75 -5.28
C PHE A 131 4.78 14.13 -3.84
N MET A 132 4.44 13.30 -2.86
CA MET A 132 4.76 13.55 -1.45
C MET A 132 6.27 13.58 -1.22
N GLN A 133 7.00 12.63 -1.78
CA GLN A 133 8.45 12.55 -1.66
C GLN A 133 9.15 13.69 -2.41
N GLY A 134 8.62 14.13 -3.57
CA GLY A 134 9.15 15.23 -4.38
C GLY A 134 8.90 16.61 -3.80
N THR A 135 7.72 16.85 -3.23
CA THR A 135 7.32 18.17 -2.71
C THR A 135 7.79 18.44 -1.29
N GLY A 136 8.33 17.41 -0.61
CA GLY A 136 8.79 17.57 0.77
C GLY A 136 7.67 17.93 1.73
N LEU A 137 6.45 17.40 1.54
CA LEU A 137 5.32 17.58 2.47
C LEU A 137 5.68 17.03 3.86
N THR A 138 6.49 17.81 4.59
CA THR A 138 7.10 17.44 5.87
C THR A 138 6.20 17.70 7.08
N ARG A 139 4.99 18.21 6.88
CA ARG A 139 4.09 18.53 8.01
C ARG A 139 3.74 17.32 8.88
N PHE A 140 4.02 16.12 8.40
CA PHE A 140 3.61 14.88 9.02
C PHE A 140 4.78 14.02 9.54
N SER A 141 6.02 14.36 9.21
CA SER A 141 7.19 13.59 9.65
C SER A 141 8.38 14.50 9.92
N PRO A 142 9.15 14.27 11.00
CA PRO A 142 10.43 14.94 11.22
C PRO A 142 11.49 14.55 10.19
N VAL A 143 11.30 13.43 9.49
CA VAL A 143 12.19 12.92 8.44
C VAL A 143 11.76 13.41 7.09
N LYS A 144 12.72 13.87 6.28
CA LYS A 144 12.44 14.33 4.91
C LYS A 144 11.85 13.17 4.09
N PRO A 145 10.78 13.41 3.31
CA PRO A 145 10.13 12.35 2.52
C PRO A 145 11.07 11.58 1.58
N GLN A 146 12.14 12.21 1.11
CA GLN A 146 13.18 11.55 0.30
C GLN A 146 13.97 10.46 1.06
N GLN A 147 13.87 10.45 2.37
CA GLN A 147 14.50 9.45 3.25
C GLN A 147 13.55 8.36 3.71
N TRP A 148 12.33 8.33 3.17
CA TRP A 148 11.37 7.29 3.52
C TRP A 148 11.70 5.96 2.87
N VAL A 149 11.76 4.93 3.69
CA VAL A 149 11.64 3.55 3.26
C VAL A 149 10.16 3.18 3.38
N ILE A 150 9.58 2.65 2.34
CA ILE A 150 8.15 2.35 2.29
C ILE A 150 7.95 0.89 1.89
N ALA A 151 7.16 0.15 2.69
CA ALA A 151 6.61 -1.14 2.33
C ALA A 151 5.12 -0.95 2.01
N SER A 152 4.71 -1.27 0.78
CA SER A 152 3.33 -1.09 0.32
C SER A 152 2.64 -2.44 0.17
N PHE A 153 1.42 -2.54 0.70
CA PHE A 153 0.59 -3.75 0.72
C PHE A 153 -0.77 -3.44 0.11
N GLU A 154 -1.20 -4.23 -0.89
CA GLU A 154 -2.54 -4.12 -1.45
C GLU A 154 -3.54 -4.95 -0.67
N HIS A 155 -4.73 -4.39 -0.47
CA HIS A 155 -5.86 -5.03 0.18
C HIS A 155 -7.11 -4.89 -0.68
N HIS A 156 -7.78 -6.01 -0.93
CA HIS A 156 -8.95 -6.10 -1.82
C HIS A 156 -10.26 -5.84 -1.09
N THR A 157 -10.26 -6.09 0.22
CA THR A 157 -11.48 -6.10 1.03
C THR A 157 -11.37 -5.24 2.27
N SER A 158 -12.51 -4.74 2.71
CA SER A 158 -12.64 -4.15 4.05
C SER A 158 -12.65 -5.25 5.13
N PRO A 159 -12.49 -4.90 6.42
CA PRO A 159 -12.64 -5.86 7.54
C PRO A 159 -13.99 -6.59 7.58
N HIS A 160 -14.99 -6.09 6.83
CA HIS A 160 -16.31 -6.71 6.70
C HIS A 160 -16.46 -7.58 5.46
N GLY A 161 -15.36 -7.84 4.72
CA GLY A 161 -15.36 -8.66 3.51
C GLY A 161 -16.02 -7.99 2.29
N LEU A 162 -16.27 -6.68 2.35
CA LEU A 162 -16.77 -5.92 1.19
C LEU A 162 -15.59 -5.52 0.31
N SER A 163 -15.82 -5.49 -1.01
CA SER A 163 -14.84 -4.97 -1.97
C SER A 163 -14.45 -3.53 -1.60
N HIS A 164 -13.19 -3.33 -1.28
CA HIS A 164 -12.63 -2.04 -0.88
C HIS A 164 -11.13 -1.99 -1.23
N PRO A 165 -10.80 -1.78 -2.52
CA PRO A 165 -9.42 -1.74 -2.95
C PRO A 165 -8.69 -0.55 -2.30
N HIS A 166 -7.64 -0.84 -1.55
CA HIS A 166 -6.80 0.17 -0.91
C HIS A 166 -5.36 -0.35 -0.77
N ILE A 167 -4.42 0.56 -0.62
CA ILE A 167 -3.00 0.24 -0.47
C ILE A 167 -2.50 0.89 0.81
N HIS A 168 -2.00 0.08 1.72
CA HIS A 168 -1.26 0.53 2.88
C HIS A 168 0.19 0.77 2.49
N ASN A 169 0.68 1.97 2.77
CA ASN A 169 2.07 2.33 2.60
C ASN A 169 2.69 2.55 3.98
N ILE A 170 3.33 1.52 4.51
CA ILE A 170 4.00 1.58 5.80
C ILE A 170 5.31 2.34 5.64
N VAL A 171 5.33 3.57 6.14
CA VAL A 171 6.47 4.49 6.05
C VAL A 171 7.31 4.38 7.30
N LEU A 172 8.55 3.98 7.13
CA LEU A 172 9.57 3.97 8.16
C LEU A 172 10.25 5.35 8.19
N THR A 173 9.92 6.17 9.20
CA THR A 173 10.27 7.60 9.21
C THR A 173 11.56 7.95 9.95
N ALA A 174 12.05 7.08 10.82
CA ALA A 174 13.29 7.28 11.56
C ALA A 174 14.06 5.96 11.67
N LEU A 175 14.85 5.66 10.65
CA LEU A 175 15.73 4.48 10.69
C LEU A 175 17.01 4.83 11.47
N THR A 176 17.24 4.16 12.57
CA THR A 176 18.53 4.19 13.24
C THR A 176 19.54 3.48 12.32
N ILE A 177 20.44 4.24 11.70
CA ILE A 177 21.52 3.70 10.86
C ILE A 177 22.40 2.81 11.76
N GLY A 178 22.13 1.54 11.78
CA GLY A 178 22.84 0.58 12.63
C GLY A 178 22.32 -0.85 12.57
N ALA A 179 21.10 -1.04 12.11
CA ALA A 179 20.44 -2.35 12.12
C ALA A 179 20.73 -3.24 10.88
N ILE A 180 21.28 -2.69 9.79
CA ILE A 180 21.42 -3.43 8.51
C ILE A 180 22.87 -3.77 8.16
N ALA A 181 23.84 -3.43 9.01
CA ALA A 181 25.25 -3.83 8.80
C ALA A 181 25.58 -5.12 9.59
N ARG A 182 24.96 -6.23 9.23
CA ARG A 182 25.41 -7.56 9.66
C ARG A 182 25.22 -8.57 8.54
#